data_7a4faf1edaf3101d29e2bbeffe59bff1
#
_entry.id   7a4faf1edaf3101d29e2bbeffe59bff1
#
_cell.length_a   1.000
_cell.length_b   1.000
_cell.length_c   1.000
_cell.angle_alpha   90.00
_cell.angle_beta   90.00
_cell.angle_gamma   90.00
#
_symmetry.space_group_name_H-M   'P 1'
#
loop_
_entity.id
_entity.type
_entity.pdbx_description
1 polymer ?
#
loop_
_entity_poly.entity_id
_entity_poly.type
_entity_poly.pdbx_seq_one_letter_code
_entity_poly.pdbx_strand_id
1 'polypeptide(L)'
;MKLSDFDFRIWDKDEKCFLDPYTKSRAVVKNLPNEKLLNLDLELFIGLYDKNGKKIYEGDILSYKTLKGETIFYLVTMNEKNQYFSDI
;
A
#
# COMPACT_ATOMS: atom_id res chain seq x y z
N MET A 1 -11.83 -2.12 -10.34
CA MET A 1 -10.42 -2.33 -10.72
C MET A 1 -10.33 -3.41 -11.77
N LYS A 2 -9.62 -3.17 -12.85
CA LYS A 2 -9.37 -4.19 -13.86
C LYS A 2 -8.28 -5.15 -13.37
N LEU A 3 -8.33 -6.39 -13.82
CA LEU A 3 -7.28 -7.36 -13.46
C LEU A 3 -5.88 -6.86 -13.86
N SER A 4 -5.77 -6.15 -14.98
CA SER A 4 -4.51 -5.56 -15.43
C SER A 4 -3.97 -4.49 -14.48
N ASP A 5 -4.84 -3.90 -13.65
CA ASP A 5 -4.45 -2.87 -12.69
C ASP A 5 -4.16 -3.45 -11.29
N PHE A 6 -4.37 -4.77 -11.14
CA PHE A 6 -4.11 -5.42 -9.87
C PHE A 6 -2.61 -5.40 -9.56
N ASP A 7 -2.27 -4.89 -8.39
CA ASP A 7 -0.90 -4.89 -7.89
C ASP A 7 -0.93 -4.83 -6.37
N PHE A 8 0.17 -5.21 -5.77
CA PHE A 8 0.34 -5.19 -4.33
C PHE A 8 1.82 -5.03 -4.00
N ARG A 9 2.07 -4.64 -2.77
CA ARG A 9 3.43 -4.63 -2.22
C ARG A 9 3.41 -5.32 -0.86
N ILE A 10 4.57 -5.78 -0.42
CA ILE A 10 4.71 -6.48 0.86
C ILE A 10 5.70 -5.71 1.71
N TRP A 11 5.26 -5.33 2.92
CA TRP A 11 6.09 -4.68 3.91
C TRP A 11 6.67 -5.73 4.85
N ASP A 12 8.00 -5.76 4.97
CA ASP A 12 8.70 -6.64 5.90
C ASP A 12 8.94 -5.88 7.20
N LYS A 13 8.24 -6.27 8.27
CA LYS A 13 8.34 -5.60 9.56
C LYS A 13 9.70 -5.80 10.23
N ASP A 14 10.36 -6.91 9.97
CA ASP A 14 11.67 -7.20 10.56
C ASP A 14 12.74 -6.32 9.94
N GLU A 15 12.76 -6.24 8.61
CA GLU A 15 13.75 -5.45 7.88
C GLU A 15 13.33 -4.00 7.69
N LYS A 16 12.07 -3.67 8.00
CA LYS A 16 11.49 -2.33 7.85
C LYS A 16 11.66 -1.77 6.45
N CYS A 17 11.34 -2.59 5.46
CA CYS A 17 11.41 -2.21 4.05
C CYS A 17 10.40 -3.01 3.24
N PHE A 18 10.13 -2.53 2.02
CA PHE A 18 9.32 -3.29 1.07
C PHE A 18 10.17 -4.34 0.39
N LEU A 19 9.56 -5.51 0.14
CA LEU A 19 10.23 -6.55 -0.63
C LEU A 19 10.39 -6.09 -2.08
N ASP A 20 11.53 -6.44 -2.68
CA ASP A 20 11.74 -6.21 -4.12
C ASP A 20 10.81 -7.10 -4.94
N PRO A 21 10.62 -6.82 -6.25
CA PRO A 21 9.69 -7.61 -7.08
C PRO A 21 10.00 -9.10 -7.12
N TYR A 22 11.26 -9.48 -7.13
CA TYR A 22 11.65 -10.88 -7.18
C TYR A 22 11.30 -11.60 -5.87
N THR A 23 11.66 -11.01 -4.74
CA THR A 23 11.37 -11.57 -3.42
C THR A 23 9.87 -11.60 -3.15
N LYS A 24 9.14 -10.56 -3.59
CA LYS A 24 7.69 -10.50 -3.50
C LYS A 24 7.04 -11.69 -4.24
N SER A 25 7.47 -11.96 -5.45
CA SER A 25 6.95 -13.08 -6.23
C SER A 25 7.23 -14.42 -5.55
N ARG A 26 8.41 -14.59 -4.98
CA ARG A 26 8.76 -15.81 -4.26
C ARG A 26 7.90 -15.99 -3.01
N ALA A 27 7.61 -14.91 -2.30
CA ALA A 27 6.79 -14.97 -1.09
C ALA A 27 5.37 -15.45 -1.38
N VAL A 28 4.84 -15.14 -2.57
CA VAL A 28 3.50 -15.54 -2.96
C VAL A 28 3.46 -16.99 -3.44
N VAL A 29 4.49 -17.43 -4.14
CA VAL A 29 4.50 -18.74 -4.83
C VAL A 29 5.10 -19.85 -3.98
N LYS A 30 6.02 -19.54 -3.08
CA LYS A 30 6.68 -20.54 -2.25
C LYS A 30 6.15 -20.54 -0.83
N ASN A 31 6.09 -21.74 -0.24
CA ASN A 31 5.72 -21.91 1.16
C ASN A 31 6.82 -21.34 2.06
N LEU A 32 6.62 -20.14 2.55
CA LEU A 32 7.50 -19.58 3.57
C LEU A 32 7.12 -20.15 4.94
N PRO A 33 8.08 -20.23 5.89
CA PRO A 33 7.74 -20.59 7.25
C PRO A 33 6.69 -19.63 7.83
N ASN A 34 5.75 -20.16 8.63
CA ASN A 34 4.70 -19.35 9.23
C ASN A 34 5.24 -18.17 10.01
N GLU A 35 6.35 -18.35 10.70
CA GLU A 35 7.01 -17.29 11.47
C GLU A 35 7.39 -16.10 10.58
N LYS A 36 7.88 -16.37 9.37
CA LYS A 36 8.23 -15.31 8.43
C LYS A 36 6.98 -14.61 7.89
N LEU A 37 5.93 -15.37 7.61
CA LEU A 37 4.67 -14.81 7.09
C LEU A 37 4.01 -13.86 8.09
N LEU A 38 4.12 -14.11 9.38
CA LEU A 38 3.55 -13.26 10.43
C LEU A 38 4.17 -11.87 10.46
N ASN A 39 5.37 -11.71 9.91
CA ASN A 39 6.09 -10.45 9.90
C ASN A 39 6.00 -9.70 8.57
N LEU A 40 5.15 -10.18 7.66
CA LEU A 40 4.92 -9.56 6.36
C LEU A 40 3.50 -9.01 6.30
N ASP A 41 3.37 -7.76 5.86
CA ASP A 41 2.06 -7.11 5.63
C ASP A 41 1.83 -6.95 4.14
N LEU A 42 0.67 -7.38 3.67
CA LEU A 42 0.22 -7.17 2.30
C LEU A 42 -0.50 -5.83 2.20
N GLU A 43 -0.09 -5.00 1.23
CA GLU A 43 -0.75 -3.73 0.94
C GLU A 43 -1.18 -3.70 -0.52
N LEU A 44 -2.46 -3.46 -0.76
CA LEU A 44 -3.03 -3.50 -2.11
C LEU A 44 -2.95 -2.14 -2.80
N PHE A 45 -2.68 -2.16 -4.12
CA PHE A 45 -2.83 -0.99 -4.96
C PHE A 45 -4.32 -0.65 -5.08
N ILE A 46 -4.69 0.61 -4.80
CA ILE A 46 -6.11 1.01 -4.77
C ILE A 46 -6.65 1.43 -6.15
N GLY A 47 -5.84 1.40 -7.19
CA GLY A 47 -6.25 1.78 -8.54
C GLY A 47 -6.08 3.26 -8.85
N LEU A 48 -5.49 4.03 -7.95
CA LEU A 48 -5.27 5.46 -8.13
C LEU A 48 -3.77 5.79 -8.10
N TYR A 49 -3.43 6.90 -8.75
CA TYR A 49 -2.06 7.41 -8.83
C TYR A 49 -1.98 8.77 -8.16
N ASP A 50 -0.84 9.09 -7.58
CA ASP A 50 -0.60 10.43 -7.05
C ASP A 50 -0.30 11.42 -8.17
N LYS A 51 -0.09 12.69 -7.81
CA LYS A 51 0.19 13.74 -8.80
C LYS A 51 1.49 13.51 -9.58
N ASN A 52 2.39 12.67 -9.07
CA ASN A 52 3.66 12.34 -9.71
C ASN A 52 3.58 11.04 -10.52
N GLY A 53 2.40 10.45 -10.64
CA GLY A 53 2.20 9.21 -11.38
C GLY A 53 2.58 7.95 -10.63
N LYS A 54 2.83 8.03 -9.33
CA LYS A 54 3.12 6.85 -8.52
C LYS A 54 1.85 6.18 -8.05
N LYS A 55 1.85 4.85 -8.03
CA LYS A 55 0.73 4.07 -7.53
C LYS A 55 0.48 4.34 -6.05
N ILE A 56 -0.78 4.44 -5.69
CA ILE A 56 -1.19 4.61 -4.28
C ILE A 56 -1.64 3.26 -3.74
N TYR A 57 -1.05 2.84 -2.64
CA TYR A 57 -1.37 1.58 -1.96
C TYR A 57 -2.06 1.86 -0.64
N GLU A 58 -2.85 0.90 -0.16
CA GLU A 58 -3.35 1.01 1.20
C GLU A 58 -2.18 1.08 2.19
N GLY A 59 -2.34 1.86 3.25
CA GLY A 59 -1.27 2.15 4.18
C GLY A 59 -0.46 3.39 3.85
N ASP A 60 -0.59 3.95 2.64
CA ASP A 60 0.09 5.19 2.29
C ASP A 60 -0.49 6.37 3.06
N ILE A 61 0.35 7.36 3.32
CA ILE A 61 -0.06 8.64 3.88
C ILE A 61 0.07 9.69 2.80
N LEU A 62 -1.05 10.31 2.46
CA LEU A 62 -1.09 11.37 1.45
C LEU A 62 -1.18 12.72 2.14
N SER A 63 -0.51 13.71 1.58
CA SER A 63 -0.60 15.09 2.06
C SER A 63 -1.29 15.96 1.01
N TYR A 64 -2.11 16.87 1.50
CA TYR A 64 -2.81 17.83 0.67
C TYR A 64 -2.68 19.22 1.29
N LYS A 65 -2.35 20.20 0.45
CA LYS A 65 -2.24 21.59 0.89
C LYS A 65 -3.52 22.33 0.52
N THR A 66 -4.18 22.93 1.52
CA THR A 66 -5.38 23.74 1.29
C THR A 66 -5.00 25.08 0.71
N LEU A 67 -6.01 25.80 0.21
CA LEU A 67 -5.82 27.17 -0.28
C LEU A 67 -5.34 28.13 0.81
N LYS A 68 -5.59 27.80 2.07
CA LYS A 68 -5.14 28.58 3.22
C LYS A 68 -3.72 28.26 3.65
N GLY A 69 -3.07 27.31 2.97
CA GLY A 69 -1.71 26.92 3.30
C GLY A 69 -1.59 25.85 4.38
N GLU A 70 -2.71 25.33 4.85
CA GLU A 70 -2.71 24.22 5.83
C GLU A 70 -2.41 22.90 5.13
N THR A 71 -1.68 22.02 5.82
CA THR A 71 -1.40 20.67 5.31
C THR A 71 -2.32 19.68 6.00
N ILE A 72 -3.04 18.90 5.20
CA ILE A 72 -3.90 17.81 5.69
C ILE A 72 -3.30 16.49 5.27
N PHE A 73 -3.31 15.52 6.17
CA PHE A 73 -2.81 14.19 5.91
C PHE A 73 -3.97 13.18 5.90
N TYR A 74 -3.92 12.25 4.95
CA TYR A 74 -4.89 11.17 4.83
C TYR A 74 -4.17 9.83 4.86
N LEU A 75 -4.73 8.90 5.62
CA LEU A 75 -4.31 7.50 5.57
C LEU A 75 -5.15 6.80 4.51
N VAL A 76 -4.49 6.10 3.58
CA VAL A 76 -5.17 5.34 2.55
C VAL A 76 -5.63 4.02 3.15
N THR A 77 -6.94 3.80 3.14
CA THR A 77 -7.56 2.57 3.63
C THR A 77 -8.53 2.05 2.59
N MET A 78 -8.82 0.74 2.62
CA MET A 78 -9.89 0.16 1.84
C MET A 78 -10.99 -0.30 2.77
N ASN A 79 -12.21 0.15 2.55
CA ASN A 79 -13.35 -0.23 3.36
C ASN A 79 -14.53 -0.67 2.48
N GLU A 80 -15.60 -1.16 3.11
CA GLU A 80 -16.78 -1.70 2.43
C GLU A 80 -17.52 -0.67 1.60
N LYS A 81 -17.32 0.62 1.87
CA LYS A 81 -17.98 1.73 1.15
C LYS A 81 -17.12 2.26 0.01
N ASN A 82 -16.03 1.58 -0.33
CA ASN A 82 -15.07 2.03 -1.33
C ASN A 82 -14.48 3.42 -1.02
N GLN A 83 -14.37 3.74 0.25
CA GLN A 83 -13.67 4.94 0.70
C GLN A 83 -12.22 4.59 0.94
N TYR A 84 -11.33 5.28 0.25
CA TYR A 84 -9.91 4.97 0.30
C TYR A 84 -9.11 5.89 1.22
N PHE A 85 -9.72 6.97 1.70
CA PHE A 85 -9.01 8.00 2.47
C PHE A 85 -9.71 8.26 3.79
N SER A 86 -8.91 8.40 4.85
CA SER A 86 -9.41 8.83 6.14
C SER A 86 -8.45 9.84 6.76
N ASP A 87 -9.01 10.79 7.51
CA ASP A 87 -8.21 11.80 8.21
C ASP A 87 -7.33 11.14 9.28
N ILE A 88 -6.14 11.62 9.38
CA ILE A 88 -5.20 11.16 10.41
C ILE A 88 -5.30 12.08 11.62
#